data_58bb9567a30642dfa5a14341ab085269
#
_entry.id   58bb9567a30642dfa5a14341ab085269
#
_cell.length_a   1.000
_cell.length_b   1.000
_cell.length_c   1.000
_cell.angle_alpha   90.00
_cell.angle_beta   90.00
_cell.angle_gamma   90.00
#
_symmetry.space_group_name_H-M   'P 1'
#
loop_
_entity.id
_entity.type
_entity.pdbx_description
1 polymer ?
#
loop_
_entity_poly.entity_id
_entity_poly.type
_entity_poly.pdbx_seq_one_letter_code
_entity_poly.pdbx_strand_id
1 'polypeptide(L)' 'MTEVFLVNYTHSDSAEWTCHESTHSLAVATDIAHELRTLGYRVVVQSILIDEDGKVKL' A
#
# COMPACT_ATOMS: atom_id res chain seq x y z
N MET A 1 -4.97 -17.82 5.51
CA MET A 1 -4.10 -16.69 5.16
C MET A 1 -4.91 -15.53 4.66
N THR A 2 -4.52 -14.33 5.00
CA THR A 2 -5.21 -13.11 4.60
C THR A 2 -4.28 -12.26 3.74
N GLU A 3 -4.77 -11.85 2.58
CA GLU A 3 -4.04 -10.93 1.73
C GLU A 3 -4.36 -9.49 2.11
N VAL A 4 -3.32 -8.69 2.29
CA VAL A 4 -3.45 -7.28 2.63
C VAL A 4 -2.69 -6.46 1.60
N PHE A 5 -3.28 -5.36 1.18
CA PHE A 5 -2.67 -4.44 0.23
C PHE A 5 -2.23 -3.18 0.97
N LEU A 6 -0.96 -2.87 0.86
CA LEU A 6 -0.36 -1.68 1.48
C LEU A 6 -0.21 -0.61 0.41
N VAL A 7 -0.72 0.57 0.68
CA VAL A 7 -0.53 1.72 -0.19
C VAL A 7 0.60 2.55 0.37
N ASN A 8 1.74 2.52 -0.30
CA ASN A 8 2.94 3.27 0.10
C ASN A 8 3.13 4.45 -0.83
N TYR A 9 3.53 5.56 -0.29
CA TYR A 9 3.77 6.76 -1.07
C TYR A 9 5.06 7.46 -0.66
N THR A 10 5.56 8.30 -1.56
CA THR A 10 6.69 9.18 -1.26
C THR A 10 6.56 10.45 -2.09
N HIS A 11 7.18 11.52 -1.61
CA HIS A 11 7.32 12.74 -2.42
C HIS A 11 8.27 12.48 -3.58
N SER A 12 8.06 13.19 -4.69
CA SER A 12 8.81 12.96 -5.93
C SER A 12 10.31 13.10 -5.78
N ASP A 13 10.77 13.88 -4.82
CA ASP A 13 12.19 14.15 -4.57
C ASP A 13 12.70 13.54 -3.26
N SER A 14 11.92 12.63 -2.66
CA SER A 14 12.30 11.92 -1.45
C SER A 14 12.56 10.45 -1.74
N ALA A 15 13.51 9.85 -1.03
CA ALA A 15 13.78 8.42 -1.09
C ALA A 15 13.04 7.66 0.03
N GLU A 16 12.37 8.35 0.93
CA GLU A 16 11.68 7.71 2.03
C GLU A 16 10.23 7.38 1.67
N TRP A 17 9.84 6.12 1.89
CA TRP A 17 8.50 5.65 1.65
C TRP A 17 7.72 5.59 2.95
N THR A 18 6.47 6.03 2.88
CA THR A 18 5.55 6.01 4.02
C THR A 18 4.34 5.14 3.66
N CYS A 19 3.94 4.27 4.58
CA CYS A 19 2.71 3.51 4.41
C CYS A 19 1.53 4.41 4.76
N HIS A 20 0.69 4.70 3.76
CA HIS A 20 -0.47 5.56 3.93
C HIS A 20 -1.63 4.80 4.57
N GLU A 21 -1.92 3.62 4.03
CA GLU A 21 -3.07 2.83 4.47
C GLU A 21 -2.89 1.37 4.07
N SER A 22 -3.57 0.49 4.80
CA SER A 22 -3.67 -0.91 4.42
C SER A 22 -5.14 -1.28 4.27
N THR A 23 -5.42 -2.18 3.32
CA THR A 23 -6.78 -2.63 3.05
C THR A 23 -6.75 -4.07 2.57
N HIS A 24 -7.89 -4.77 2.72
CA HIS A 24 -8.06 -6.12 2.21
C HIS A 24 -8.59 -6.15 0.77
N SER A 25 -8.88 -4.99 0.19
CA SER A 25 -9.45 -4.88 -1.16
C SER A 25 -8.47 -4.22 -2.11
N LEU A 26 -8.14 -4.92 -3.19
CA LEU A 26 -7.29 -4.36 -4.23
C LEU A 26 -7.95 -3.14 -4.90
N ALA A 27 -9.28 -3.20 -5.09
CA ALA A 27 -10.01 -2.09 -5.69
C ALA A 27 -9.89 -0.82 -4.84
N VAL A 28 -10.03 -0.95 -3.52
CA VAL A 28 -9.88 0.18 -2.60
C VAL A 28 -8.44 0.69 -2.62
N ALA A 29 -7.45 -0.21 -2.58
CA ALA A 29 -6.05 0.18 -2.64
C ALA A 29 -5.73 0.94 -3.93
N THR A 30 -6.27 0.49 -5.06
CA THR A 30 -6.08 1.14 -6.35
C THR A 30 -6.68 2.54 -6.37
N ASP A 31 -7.86 2.71 -5.79
CA ASP A 31 -8.51 4.02 -5.71
C ASP A 31 -7.70 4.99 -4.86
N ILE A 32 -7.21 4.54 -3.71
CA ILE A 32 -6.36 5.35 -2.84
C ILE A 32 -5.08 5.74 -3.56
N ALA A 33 -4.44 4.79 -4.25
CA ALA A 33 -3.23 5.05 -5.00
C ALA A 33 -3.47 6.10 -6.10
N HIS A 34 -4.60 6.01 -6.78
CA HIS A 34 -4.96 6.96 -7.83
C HIS A 34 -5.10 8.38 -7.26
N GLU A 35 -5.77 8.52 -6.13
CA GLU A 35 -5.94 9.82 -5.48
C GLU A 35 -4.59 10.43 -5.07
N LEU A 36 -3.71 9.63 -4.49
CA LEU A 36 -2.38 10.10 -4.09
C LEU A 36 -1.55 10.53 -5.31
N ARG A 37 -1.63 9.78 -6.41
CA ARG A 37 -0.93 10.14 -7.66
C ARG A 37 -1.45 11.47 -8.22
N THR A 38 -2.76 11.69 -8.10
CA THR A 38 -3.37 12.96 -8.53
C THR A 38 -2.85 14.14 -7.73
N LEU A 39 -2.47 13.91 -6.46
CA LEU A 39 -1.87 14.93 -5.61
C LEU A 39 -0.35 15.12 -5.86
N GLY A 40 0.23 14.34 -6.74
CA GLY A 40 1.63 14.49 -7.12
C GLY A 40 2.59 13.53 -6.39
N TYR A 41 2.09 12.56 -5.63
CA TYR A 41 2.94 11.59 -4.95
C TYR A 41 3.30 10.43 -5.87
N ARG A 42 4.45 9.82 -5.61
CA ARG A 42 4.79 8.53 -6.18
C ARG A 42 4.15 7.46 -5.29
N VAL A 43 3.49 6.48 -5.88
CA VAL A 43 2.70 5.50 -5.11
C VAL A 43 2.99 4.09 -5.60
N VAL A 44 3.11 3.17 -4.66
CA VAL A 44 3.24 1.73 -4.94
C VAL A 44 2.23 1.00 -4.06
N VAL A 45 1.50 0.07 -4.65
CA VAL A 45 0.63 -0.85 -3.92
C VAL A 45 1.37 -2.17 -3.79
N GLN A 46 1.56 -2.61 -2.55
CA GLN A 46 2.26 -3.84 -2.24
C GLN A 46 1.28 -4.85 -1.66
N SER A 47 1.31 -6.08 -2.17
CA SER A 47 0.52 -7.18 -1.63
C SER A 47 1.36 -7.98 -0.66
N ILE A 48 0.81 -8.25 0.53
CA ILE A 48 1.45 -9.13 1.52
C ILE A 48 0.43 -10.18 2.00
N LEU A 49 0.95 -11.33 2.40
CA LEU A 49 0.14 -12.38 3.01
C LEU A 49 0.42 -12.42 4.49
N ILE A 50 -0.64 -12.48 5.28
CA ILE A 50 -0.57 -12.58 6.73
C ILE A 50 -1.14 -13.94 7.12
N ASP A 51 -0.39 -14.72 7.91
CA ASP A 51 -0.83 -16.02 8.38
C ASP A 51 -1.82 -15.90 9.54
N GLU A 52 -2.25 -17.07 10.07
CA GLU A 52 -3.23 -17.12 11.15
C GLU A 52 -2.74 -16.47 12.44
N ASP A 53 -1.44 -16.39 12.62
CA ASP A 53 -0.82 -15.76 13.80
C ASP A 53 -0.62 -14.26 13.62
N GLY A 54 -1.03 -13.69 12.47
CA GLY A 54 -0.89 -12.28 12.19
C GLY A 54 0.50 -11.87 11.72
N LYS A 55 1.33 -12.83 11.32
CA LYS A 55 2.69 -12.58 10.84
C LYS A 55 2.73 -12.51 9.33
N VAL A 56 3.58 -11.62 8.81
CA VAL A 56 3.79 -11.51 7.37
C VAL A 56 4.48 -12.78 6.89
N LYS A 57 3.91 -13.40 5.87
CA LYS A 57 4.49 -14.58 5.25
C LYS A 57 5.34 -14.15 4.06
N LEU A 58 6.61 -14.44 4.17
CA LEU A 58 7.60 -14.14 3.14
C LEU A 58 7.81 -15.34 2.20
#